data_dd146d695acda094703d587a013cae9f
#
_entry.id   dd146d695acda094703d587a013cae9f
#
_cell.length_a   1.000
_cell.length_b   1.000
_cell.length_c   1.000
_cell.angle_alpha   90.00
_cell.angle_beta   90.00
_cell.angle_gamma   90.00
#
_symmetry.space_group_name_H-M   'P 1'
#
loop_
_entity.id
_entity.type
_entity.pdbx_description
1 polymer ?
#
loop_
_entity_poly.entity_id
_entity_poly.type
_entity_poly.pdbx_seq_one_letter_code
_entity_poly.pdbx_strand_id
1 'polypeptide(L)'
;MNISILGAGAWGTALAIALAQRHQVVLWGRNADAVAAMDAQRENTAYLPGFALPAALKTSADFSAAVAHAENGLLIIATSVAGLRPLLQALTPHHIPNLVWLCKGLEEQSALLPHQIVRQELGDAVICGALSGPSFAQEVARGLPCALTIGSANAALRERVVAAVHGGSIRVYSTDDLIGVEVGGAVKNILAIATGVVDGLGLGLNARAALITRGLAEISRLGTALGGRAETFMGLTGMGDLILTCTGDLSRNRRVGLGLAAGKSLQRVVDELGHVAEGVRCVQAVRQLAHAQQIDMPIVDAVARVLFDGDTPQQMVQHLLAREARDENA
;
A
#
# COMPACT_ATOMS: atom_id res chain seq x y z
N MET A 1 21.92 8.67 9.45
CA MET A 1 21.79 7.24 9.08
C MET A 1 21.80 7.14 7.56
N ASN A 2 22.35 6.04 7.02
CA ASN A 2 22.26 5.73 5.59
C ASN A 2 20.94 5.02 5.31
N ILE A 3 20.17 5.51 4.35
CA ILE A 3 18.88 4.94 3.98
C ILE A 3 18.83 4.78 2.47
N SER A 4 18.51 3.59 2.00
CA SER A 4 18.23 3.36 0.58
C SER A 4 16.77 3.03 0.37
N ILE A 5 16.14 3.72 -0.58
CA ILE A 5 14.75 3.50 -0.97
C ILE A 5 14.76 2.91 -2.37
N LEU A 6 14.38 1.64 -2.47
CA LEU A 6 14.33 0.89 -3.72
C LEU A 6 12.93 1.01 -4.35
N GLY A 7 12.81 1.90 -5.31
CA GLY A 7 11.58 2.19 -6.03
C GLY A 7 11.25 3.68 -6.07
N ALA A 8 11.53 4.32 -7.21
CA ALA A 8 11.27 5.73 -7.46
C ALA A 8 9.82 5.99 -7.93
N GLY A 9 8.83 5.32 -7.30
CA GLY A 9 7.42 5.66 -7.45
C GLY A 9 7.04 6.90 -6.64
N ALA A 10 5.77 7.33 -6.69
CA ALA A 10 5.29 8.50 -5.96
C ALA A 10 5.60 8.45 -4.46
N TRP A 11 5.27 7.33 -3.79
CA TRP A 11 5.46 7.18 -2.35
C TRP A 11 6.94 7.05 -1.97
N GLY A 12 7.73 6.27 -2.71
CA GLY A 12 9.17 6.17 -2.49
C GLY A 12 9.87 7.53 -2.63
N THR A 13 9.50 8.30 -3.64
CA THR A 13 10.03 9.66 -3.85
C THR A 13 9.60 10.61 -2.72
N ALA A 14 8.34 10.60 -2.31
CA ALA A 14 7.86 11.45 -1.22
C ALA A 14 8.56 11.16 0.11
N LEU A 15 8.74 9.87 0.44
CA LEU A 15 9.46 9.47 1.64
C LEU A 15 10.95 9.85 1.55
N ALA A 16 11.57 9.69 0.36
CA ALA A 16 12.96 10.09 0.13
C ALA A 16 13.15 11.60 0.36
N ILE A 17 12.24 12.44 -0.15
CA ILE A 17 12.25 13.89 0.07
C ILE A 17 12.19 14.21 1.57
N ALA A 18 11.26 13.59 2.30
CA ALA A 18 11.08 13.82 3.72
C ALA A 18 12.29 13.40 4.56
N LEU A 19 12.90 12.26 4.23
CA LEU A 19 14.04 11.71 4.99
C LEU A 19 15.38 12.37 4.65
N ALA A 20 15.57 12.87 3.43
CA ALA A 20 16.81 13.52 2.99
C ALA A 20 17.16 14.80 3.75
N GLN A 21 16.19 15.38 4.48
CA GLN A 21 16.45 16.52 5.37
C GLN A 21 17.29 16.16 6.61
N ARG A 22 17.32 14.88 6.99
CA ARG A 22 17.94 14.43 8.25
C ARG A 22 18.91 13.26 8.08
N HIS A 23 18.88 12.61 6.91
CA HIS A 23 19.63 11.39 6.66
C HIS A 23 20.33 11.44 5.29
N GLN A 24 21.31 10.57 5.10
CA GLN A 24 21.90 10.31 3.78
C GLN A 24 21.01 9.34 3.04
N VAL A 25 20.26 9.83 2.07
CA VAL A 25 19.25 9.05 1.36
C VAL A 25 19.68 8.83 -0.08
N VAL A 26 19.56 7.57 -0.52
CA VAL A 26 19.67 7.18 -1.93
C VAL A 26 18.29 6.67 -2.39
N LEU A 27 17.74 7.29 -3.43
CA LEU A 27 16.53 6.83 -4.12
C LEU A 27 16.95 6.07 -5.37
N TRP A 28 16.70 4.77 -5.38
CA TRP A 28 17.01 3.92 -6.52
C TRP A 28 15.80 3.74 -7.44
N GLY A 29 16.04 3.84 -8.75
CA GLY A 29 15.07 3.54 -9.80
C GLY A 29 15.63 2.54 -10.81
N ARG A 30 14.81 1.62 -11.29
CA ARG A 30 15.20 0.56 -12.21
C ARG A 30 15.59 1.07 -13.62
N ASN A 31 14.92 2.14 -14.08
CA ASN A 31 15.16 2.70 -15.40
C ASN A 31 16.21 3.79 -15.32
N ALA A 32 17.38 3.55 -15.92
CA ALA A 32 18.52 4.46 -15.88
C ALA A 32 18.23 5.82 -16.51
N ASP A 33 17.50 5.85 -17.64
CA ASP A 33 17.17 7.10 -18.33
C ASP A 33 16.20 7.96 -17.48
N ALA A 34 15.20 7.32 -16.85
CA ALA A 34 14.29 7.99 -15.96
C ALA A 34 15.01 8.54 -14.71
N VAL A 35 15.97 7.81 -14.17
CA VAL A 35 16.80 8.27 -13.04
C VAL A 35 17.69 9.43 -13.46
N ALA A 36 18.33 9.37 -14.63
CA ALA A 36 19.15 10.47 -15.15
C ALA A 36 18.32 11.74 -15.39
N ALA A 37 17.12 11.59 -15.97
CA ALA A 37 16.19 12.70 -16.15
C ALA A 37 15.73 13.31 -14.81
N MET A 38 15.41 12.45 -13.82
CA MET A 38 15.02 12.87 -12.47
C MET A 38 16.15 13.63 -11.77
N ASP A 39 17.40 13.16 -11.93
CA ASP A 39 18.57 13.82 -11.33
C ASP A 39 18.85 15.19 -11.98
N ALA A 40 18.80 15.25 -13.32
CA ALA A 40 19.02 16.48 -14.06
C ALA A 40 17.95 17.55 -13.78
N GLN A 41 16.68 17.15 -13.70
CA GLN A 41 15.55 18.03 -13.44
C GLN A 41 15.35 18.32 -11.96
N ARG A 42 15.99 17.57 -11.09
CA ARG A 42 15.73 17.57 -9.63
C ARG A 42 14.26 17.41 -9.30
N GLU A 43 13.54 16.59 -10.07
CA GLU A 43 12.11 16.32 -9.93
C GLU A 43 11.76 14.97 -10.52
N ASN A 44 10.85 14.24 -9.88
CA ASN A 44 10.26 13.01 -10.42
C ASN A 44 8.95 13.34 -11.16
N THR A 45 9.06 13.90 -12.34
CA THR A 45 7.91 14.36 -13.13
C THR A 45 6.94 13.26 -13.52
N ALA A 46 7.41 12.00 -13.63
CA ALA A 46 6.59 10.86 -14.02
C ALA A 46 5.65 10.39 -12.88
N TYR A 47 6.09 10.46 -11.62
CA TYR A 47 5.35 9.87 -10.50
C TYR A 47 4.95 10.87 -9.42
N LEU A 48 5.68 11.97 -9.28
CA LEU A 48 5.43 12.99 -8.26
C LEU A 48 5.77 14.39 -8.81
N PRO A 49 5.03 14.84 -9.84
CA PRO A 49 5.27 16.15 -10.45
C PRO A 49 5.01 17.31 -9.48
N GLY A 50 5.77 18.40 -9.64
CA GLY A 50 5.65 19.62 -8.84
C GLY A 50 6.39 19.58 -7.50
N PHE A 51 7.24 18.56 -7.26
CA PHE A 51 8.00 18.43 -6.02
C PHE A 51 9.50 18.34 -6.30
N ALA A 52 10.23 19.39 -5.94
CA ALA A 52 11.69 19.42 -6.11
C ALA A 52 12.38 18.41 -5.17
N LEU A 53 13.36 17.69 -5.70
CA LEU A 53 14.22 16.82 -4.91
C LEU A 53 15.24 17.67 -4.14
N PRO A 54 15.35 17.53 -2.80
CA PRO A 54 16.37 18.22 -2.01
C PRO A 54 17.78 17.95 -2.54
N ALA A 55 18.67 18.93 -2.47
CA ALA A 55 20.05 18.77 -2.94
C ALA A 55 20.79 17.60 -2.27
N ALA A 56 20.47 17.30 -1.01
CA ALA A 56 21.02 16.19 -0.25
C ALA A 56 20.52 14.81 -0.72
N LEU A 57 19.40 14.72 -1.44
CA LEU A 57 18.86 13.47 -1.95
C LEU A 57 19.65 13.02 -3.18
N LYS A 58 20.25 11.84 -3.09
CA LYS A 58 20.94 11.19 -4.21
C LYS A 58 19.97 10.26 -4.95
N THR A 59 20.06 10.25 -6.27
CA THR A 59 19.36 9.30 -7.13
C THR A 59 20.36 8.31 -7.72
N SER A 60 19.95 7.06 -7.94
CA SER A 60 20.84 6.04 -8.51
C SER A 60 20.06 5.03 -9.34
N ALA A 61 20.63 4.59 -10.46
CA ALA A 61 20.20 3.40 -11.19
C ALA A 61 21.08 2.17 -10.87
N ASP A 62 22.20 2.36 -10.18
CA ASP A 62 23.06 1.27 -9.73
C ASP A 62 22.45 0.59 -8.50
N PHE A 63 21.96 -0.65 -8.72
CA PHE A 63 21.31 -1.44 -7.68
C PHE A 63 22.27 -1.83 -6.56
N SER A 64 23.46 -2.34 -6.93
CA SER A 64 24.44 -2.83 -5.96
C SER A 64 24.98 -1.70 -5.08
N ALA A 65 25.27 -0.54 -5.67
CA ALA A 65 25.66 0.64 -4.92
C ALA A 65 24.56 1.14 -3.97
N ALA A 66 23.30 1.12 -4.42
CA ALA A 66 22.17 1.50 -3.58
C ALA A 66 21.98 0.53 -2.40
N VAL A 67 22.13 -0.78 -2.61
CA VAL A 67 22.05 -1.77 -1.52
C VAL A 67 23.22 -1.61 -0.53
N ALA A 68 24.43 -1.50 -1.03
CA ALA A 68 25.63 -1.30 -0.19
C ALA A 68 25.56 -0.02 0.67
N HIS A 69 24.94 1.05 0.16
CA HIS A 69 24.72 2.28 0.93
C HIS A 69 23.93 2.05 2.22
N ALA A 70 22.99 1.10 2.22
CA ALA A 70 22.14 0.78 3.37
C ALA A 70 22.71 -0.31 4.30
N GLU A 71 23.89 -0.85 4.04
CA GLU A 71 24.46 -2.02 4.75
C GLU A 71 24.45 -1.85 6.29
N ASN A 72 24.75 -0.67 6.79
CA ASN A 72 24.71 -0.34 8.22
C ASN A 72 23.52 0.56 8.60
N GLY A 73 22.51 0.62 7.75
CA GLY A 73 21.39 1.54 7.85
C GLY A 73 20.04 0.87 7.72
N LEU A 74 19.23 1.38 6.81
CA LEU A 74 17.87 0.93 6.54
C LEU A 74 17.64 0.79 5.04
N LEU A 75 17.20 -0.39 4.61
CA LEU A 75 16.79 -0.68 3.24
C LEU A 75 15.26 -0.67 3.17
N ILE A 76 14.70 0.23 2.36
CA ILE A 76 13.25 0.40 2.21
C ILE A 76 12.85 0.03 0.79
N ILE A 77 11.96 -0.95 0.64
CA ILE A 77 11.36 -1.31 -0.65
C ILE A 77 10.08 -0.48 -0.84
N ALA A 78 10.04 0.31 -1.91
CA ALA A 78 8.93 1.19 -2.26
C ALA A 78 8.33 0.86 -3.64
N THR A 79 8.33 -0.42 -4.02
CA THR A 79 7.68 -0.92 -5.23
C THR A 79 6.21 -1.25 -5.00
N SER A 80 5.48 -1.62 -6.06
CA SER A 80 4.23 -2.39 -5.92
C SER A 80 4.51 -3.80 -5.42
N VAL A 81 3.49 -4.53 -4.96
CA VAL A 81 3.65 -5.95 -4.58
C VAL A 81 4.15 -6.79 -5.77
N ALA A 82 3.67 -6.51 -6.99
CA ALA A 82 4.15 -7.18 -8.19
C ALA A 82 5.66 -6.99 -8.46
N GLY A 83 6.25 -5.91 -7.95
CA GLY A 83 7.69 -5.65 -8.04
C GLY A 83 8.49 -6.22 -6.86
N LEU A 84 7.83 -6.72 -5.82
CA LEU A 84 8.50 -7.16 -4.60
C LEU A 84 9.37 -8.40 -4.84
N ARG A 85 8.78 -9.50 -5.33
CA ARG A 85 9.50 -10.76 -5.55
C ARG A 85 10.73 -10.62 -6.47
N PRO A 86 10.61 -10.01 -7.67
CA PRO A 86 11.79 -9.81 -8.52
C PRO A 86 12.89 -8.99 -7.83
N LEU A 87 12.51 -8.02 -7.01
CA LEU A 87 13.48 -7.21 -6.26
C LEU A 87 14.16 -8.02 -5.15
N LEU A 88 13.41 -8.87 -4.43
CA LEU A 88 13.98 -9.75 -3.40
C LEU A 88 14.95 -10.77 -4.00
N GLN A 89 14.63 -11.32 -5.17
CA GLN A 89 15.55 -12.21 -5.91
C GLN A 89 16.85 -11.50 -6.27
N ALA A 90 16.77 -10.24 -6.70
CA ALA A 90 17.96 -9.44 -6.96
C ALA A 90 18.75 -9.12 -5.68
N LEU A 91 18.11 -9.10 -4.52
CA LEU A 91 18.75 -8.88 -3.22
C LEU A 91 19.45 -10.11 -2.65
N THR A 92 19.13 -11.32 -3.12
CA THR A 92 19.68 -12.59 -2.56
C THR A 92 21.21 -12.61 -2.41
N PRO A 93 22.04 -12.09 -3.35
CA PRO A 93 23.48 -12.09 -3.20
C PRO A 93 24.02 -11.00 -2.25
N HIS A 94 23.15 -10.15 -1.68
CA HIS A 94 23.55 -9.04 -0.85
C HIS A 94 23.30 -9.27 0.63
N HIS A 95 24.11 -8.65 1.48
CA HIS A 95 23.83 -8.60 2.92
C HIS A 95 22.74 -7.56 3.23
N ILE A 96 21.65 -7.99 3.87
CA ILE A 96 20.48 -7.15 4.17
C ILE A 96 20.23 -7.16 5.67
N PRO A 97 20.73 -6.16 6.42
CA PRO A 97 20.62 -6.16 7.87
C PRO A 97 19.23 -5.73 8.38
N ASN A 98 18.54 -4.82 7.67
CA ASN A 98 17.26 -4.24 8.10
C ASN A 98 16.41 -3.92 6.87
N LEU A 99 15.39 -4.72 6.65
CA LEU A 99 14.51 -4.61 5.48
C LEU A 99 13.12 -4.12 5.87
N VAL A 100 12.63 -3.10 5.18
CA VAL A 100 11.26 -2.59 5.34
C VAL A 100 10.61 -2.45 3.98
N TRP A 101 9.33 -2.80 3.86
CA TRP A 101 8.57 -2.52 2.64
C TRP A 101 7.40 -1.59 2.89
N LEU A 102 7.01 -0.88 1.84
CA LEU A 102 5.90 0.07 1.80
C LEU A 102 4.73 -0.44 0.93
N CYS A 103 4.94 -1.52 0.18
CA CYS A 103 3.93 -2.09 -0.71
C CYS A 103 2.74 -2.63 0.08
N LYS A 104 1.55 -2.50 -0.50
CA LYS A 104 0.26 -2.86 0.11
C LYS A 104 -0.52 -3.72 -0.85
N GLY A 105 -0.90 -4.91 -0.43
CA GLY A 105 -1.63 -5.86 -1.25
C GLY A 105 -1.12 -7.29 -1.06
N LEU A 106 -1.70 -8.23 -1.81
CA LEU A 106 -1.25 -9.60 -1.95
C LEU A 106 -0.63 -9.80 -3.33
N GLU A 107 0.29 -10.74 -3.46
CA GLU A 107 0.81 -11.15 -4.74
C GLU A 107 -0.29 -11.82 -5.57
N GLU A 108 -0.46 -11.37 -6.81
CA GLU A 108 -1.62 -11.71 -7.65
C GLU A 108 -1.77 -13.22 -7.91
N GLN A 109 -0.66 -13.90 -8.13
CA GLN A 109 -0.66 -15.33 -8.53
C GLN A 109 -0.65 -16.28 -7.35
N SER A 110 0.04 -15.94 -6.26
CA SER A 110 0.23 -16.82 -5.11
C SER A 110 -0.70 -16.50 -3.93
N ALA A 111 -1.36 -15.35 -3.95
CA ALA A 111 -2.13 -14.77 -2.84
C ALA A 111 -1.31 -14.59 -1.55
N LEU A 112 0.02 -14.54 -1.65
CA LEU A 112 0.90 -14.36 -0.50
C LEU A 112 0.94 -12.90 -0.04
N LEU A 113 1.03 -12.72 1.27
CA LEU A 113 1.38 -11.45 1.90
C LEU A 113 2.87 -11.14 1.70
N PRO A 114 3.29 -9.87 1.70
CA PRO A 114 4.69 -9.48 1.49
C PRO A 114 5.68 -10.21 2.40
N HIS A 115 5.38 -10.38 3.70
CA HIS A 115 6.27 -11.10 4.62
C HIS A 115 6.49 -12.57 4.22
N GLN A 116 5.48 -13.21 3.64
CA GLN A 116 5.58 -14.60 3.17
C GLN A 116 6.48 -14.67 1.92
N ILE A 117 6.37 -13.67 1.02
CA ILE A 117 7.25 -13.56 -0.15
C ILE A 117 8.71 -13.35 0.31
N VAL A 118 8.93 -12.47 1.30
CA VAL A 118 10.27 -12.23 1.88
C VAL A 118 10.87 -13.52 2.43
N ARG A 119 10.08 -14.29 3.20
CA ARG A 119 10.53 -15.59 3.74
C ARG A 119 10.87 -16.60 2.65
N GLN A 120 10.09 -16.67 1.58
CA GLN A 120 10.36 -17.56 0.46
C GLN A 120 11.66 -17.22 -0.27
N GLU A 121 11.93 -15.95 -0.49
CA GLU A 121 13.08 -15.52 -1.32
C GLU A 121 14.37 -15.33 -0.51
N LEU A 122 14.27 -14.87 0.74
CA LEU A 122 15.45 -14.51 1.56
C LEU A 122 15.60 -15.38 2.82
N GLY A 123 14.63 -16.25 3.12
CA GLY A 123 14.64 -17.10 4.31
C GLY A 123 14.13 -16.42 5.58
N ASP A 124 13.97 -17.22 6.64
CA ASP A 124 13.37 -16.79 7.92
C ASP A 124 14.28 -15.92 8.80
N ALA A 125 15.59 -15.90 8.51
CA ALA A 125 16.57 -15.16 9.32
C ALA A 125 16.58 -13.64 9.01
N VAL A 126 15.91 -13.20 7.94
CA VAL A 126 15.92 -11.79 7.53
C VAL A 126 15.09 -10.95 8.51
N ILE A 127 15.73 -9.94 9.09
CA ILE A 127 15.07 -8.94 9.94
C ILE A 127 14.28 -8.00 9.06
N CYS A 128 12.95 -8.06 9.14
CA CYS A 128 12.08 -7.33 8.23
C CYS A 128 10.80 -6.79 8.87
N GLY A 129 10.13 -5.87 8.16
CA GLY A 129 8.88 -5.26 8.60
C GLY A 129 8.15 -4.47 7.51
N ALA A 130 6.90 -4.11 7.78
CA ALA A 130 6.05 -3.30 6.93
C ALA A 130 5.82 -1.92 7.54
N LEU A 131 5.98 -0.85 6.76
CA LEU A 131 5.62 0.51 7.15
C LEU A 131 4.37 0.93 6.37
N SER A 132 3.27 1.18 7.07
CA SER A 132 1.96 1.46 6.49
C SER A 132 1.20 2.52 7.29
N GLY A 133 0.08 3.01 6.77
CA GLY A 133 -0.80 4.00 7.42
C GLY A 133 -1.33 5.04 6.44
N PRO A 134 -2.16 5.98 6.91
CA PRO A 134 -2.77 7.02 6.09
C PRO A 134 -1.72 8.02 5.59
N SER A 135 -1.38 7.96 4.31
CA SER A 135 -0.28 8.74 3.76
C SER A 135 -0.36 8.86 2.22
N PHE A 136 -0.98 9.93 1.74
CA PHE A 136 -0.86 10.27 0.33
C PHE A 136 0.51 10.86 0.02
N ALA A 137 1.16 10.37 -1.03
CA ALA A 137 2.51 10.77 -1.42
C ALA A 137 2.65 12.29 -1.59
N GLN A 138 1.67 12.94 -2.22
CA GLN A 138 1.70 14.39 -2.45
C GLN A 138 1.63 15.18 -1.14
N GLU A 139 0.86 14.71 -0.16
CA GLU A 139 0.76 15.36 1.15
C GLU A 139 2.06 15.22 1.95
N VAL A 140 2.64 14.03 1.93
CA VAL A 140 3.95 13.78 2.57
C VAL A 140 5.04 14.63 1.93
N ALA A 141 5.08 14.72 0.60
CA ALA A 141 6.06 15.54 -0.11
C ALA A 141 5.90 17.06 0.17
N ARG A 142 4.67 17.52 0.44
CA ARG A 142 4.39 18.90 0.92
C ARG A 142 4.80 19.14 2.36
N GLY A 143 5.19 18.11 3.10
CA GLY A 143 5.47 18.22 4.53
C GLY A 143 4.20 18.36 5.39
N LEU A 144 3.05 17.92 4.90
CA LEU A 144 1.82 17.90 5.69
C LEU A 144 1.87 16.76 6.73
N PRO A 145 1.22 16.92 7.91
CA PRO A 145 1.24 15.91 8.95
C PRO A 145 0.65 14.58 8.48
N CYS A 146 1.36 13.48 8.76
CA CYS A 146 0.86 12.15 8.58
C CYS A 146 1.31 11.21 9.71
N ALA A 147 0.65 10.08 9.84
CA ALA A 147 0.96 9.07 10.84
C ALA A 147 1.11 7.69 10.18
N LEU A 148 2.17 6.98 10.53
CA LEU A 148 2.50 5.66 10.01
C LEU A 148 2.69 4.67 11.16
N THR A 149 2.57 3.38 10.86
CA THR A 149 2.87 2.29 11.78
C THR A 149 3.90 1.36 11.16
N ILE A 150 4.98 1.09 11.89
CA ILE A 150 5.90 -0.01 11.58
C ILE A 150 5.44 -1.28 12.27
N GLY A 151 5.15 -2.31 11.49
CA GLY A 151 4.88 -3.67 11.95
C GLY A 151 6.10 -4.56 11.74
N SER A 152 6.59 -5.18 12.81
CA SER A 152 7.69 -6.16 12.74
C SER A 152 7.76 -6.96 14.03
N ALA A 153 8.04 -8.26 13.96
CA ALA A 153 8.32 -9.08 15.14
C ALA A 153 9.62 -8.64 15.84
N ASN A 154 10.58 -8.04 15.10
CA ASN A 154 11.87 -7.61 15.63
C ASN A 154 11.78 -6.21 16.28
N ALA A 155 11.97 -6.15 17.59
CA ALA A 155 11.89 -4.89 18.35
C ALA A 155 12.96 -3.87 17.92
N ALA A 156 14.20 -4.32 17.70
CA ALA A 156 15.29 -3.44 17.30
C ALA A 156 15.04 -2.81 15.93
N LEU A 157 14.42 -3.53 14.98
CA LEU A 157 14.00 -2.95 13.70
C LEU A 157 12.92 -1.89 13.91
N ARG A 158 11.91 -2.16 14.76
CA ARG A 158 10.87 -1.17 15.06
C ARG A 158 11.46 0.13 15.60
N GLU A 159 12.36 0.03 16.58
CA GLU A 159 13.05 1.19 17.16
C GLU A 159 13.89 1.95 16.12
N ARG A 160 14.63 1.21 15.27
CA ARG A 160 15.43 1.79 14.20
C ARG A 160 14.57 2.55 13.20
N VAL A 161 13.41 1.99 12.79
CA VAL A 161 12.49 2.65 11.85
C VAL A 161 11.85 3.87 12.50
N VAL A 162 11.44 3.78 13.78
CA VAL A 162 10.95 4.95 14.50
C VAL A 162 12.02 6.03 14.54
N ALA A 163 13.26 5.72 14.92
CA ALA A 163 14.35 6.70 14.98
C ALA A 163 14.66 7.33 13.60
N ALA A 164 14.52 6.56 12.51
CA ALA A 164 14.77 7.04 11.16
C ALA A 164 13.65 7.90 10.59
N VAL A 165 12.39 7.47 10.78
CA VAL A 165 11.25 8.04 10.05
C VAL A 165 10.45 9.04 10.89
N HIS A 166 10.35 8.84 12.21
CA HIS A 166 9.62 9.74 13.09
C HIS A 166 10.30 11.11 13.15
N GLY A 167 9.52 12.16 13.01
CA GLY A 167 9.97 13.57 13.13
C GLY A 167 9.58 14.40 11.90
N GLY A 168 9.80 15.70 11.98
CA GLY A 168 9.21 16.63 11.05
C GLY A 168 7.69 16.53 11.08
N SER A 169 7.08 16.28 9.93
CA SER A 169 5.63 16.09 9.80
C SER A 169 5.17 14.62 9.92
N ILE A 170 6.09 13.66 10.07
CA ILE A 170 5.76 12.23 10.11
C ILE A 170 5.78 11.72 11.56
N ARG A 171 4.64 11.21 12.05
CA ARG A 171 4.56 10.46 13.30
C ARG A 171 4.65 8.96 12.99
N VAL A 172 5.47 8.22 13.75
CA VAL A 172 5.57 6.76 13.60
C VAL A 172 5.20 6.08 14.90
N TYR A 173 4.30 5.11 14.80
CA TYR A 173 3.93 4.17 15.85
C TYR A 173 4.49 2.80 15.52
N SER A 174 4.60 1.91 16.49
CA SER A 174 5.14 0.57 16.28
C SER A 174 4.23 -0.51 16.84
N THR A 175 4.21 -1.66 16.17
CA THR A 175 3.53 -2.86 16.63
C THR A 175 4.35 -4.09 16.24
N ASP A 176 4.20 -5.18 16.98
CA ASP A 176 4.74 -6.49 16.61
C ASP A 176 3.80 -7.28 15.68
N ASP A 177 2.57 -6.78 15.46
CA ASP A 177 1.58 -7.38 14.55
C ASP A 177 1.86 -7.00 13.09
N LEU A 178 2.81 -7.71 12.47
CA LEU A 178 3.14 -7.53 11.06
C LEU A 178 1.97 -7.89 10.14
N ILE A 179 1.26 -8.98 10.45
CA ILE A 179 0.14 -9.47 9.65
C ILE A 179 -1.00 -8.45 9.62
N GLY A 180 -1.36 -7.91 10.79
CA GLY A 180 -2.40 -6.88 10.87
C GLY A 180 -2.07 -5.61 10.08
N VAL A 181 -0.80 -5.19 10.09
CA VAL A 181 -0.33 -4.04 9.29
C VAL A 181 -0.45 -4.30 7.79
N GLU A 182 -0.10 -5.50 7.32
CA GLU A 182 -0.17 -5.87 5.90
C GLU A 182 -1.61 -6.03 5.41
N VAL A 183 -2.44 -6.78 6.13
CA VAL A 183 -3.83 -7.06 5.73
C VAL A 183 -4.66 -5.78 5.69
N GLY A 184 -4.54 -4.92 6.70
CA GLY A 184 -5.21 -3.62 6.71
C GLY A 184 -4.88 -2.79 5.47
N GLY A 185 -3.59 -2.71 5.13
CA GLY A 185 -3.12 -2.00 3.94
C GLY A 185 -3.55 -2.62 2.61
N ALA A 186 -3.74 -3.94 2.55
CA ALA A 186 -4.10 -4.66 1.33
C ALA A 186 -5.59 -4.47 0.96
N VAL A 187 -6.49 -4.84 1.88
CA VAL A 187 -7.93 -4.92 1.61
C VAL A 187 -8.57 -3.54 1.44
N LYS A 188 -8.08 -2.50 2.15
CA LYS A 188 -8.58 -1.13 2.01
C LYS A 188 -8.66 -0.63 0.57
N ASN A 189 -7.72 -1.05 -0.28
CA ASN A 189 -7.64 -0.63 -1.68
C ASN A 189 -8.82 -1.14 -2.51
N ILE A 190 -9.32 -2.34 -2.19
CA ILE A 190 -10.51 -2.93 -2.81
C ILE A 190 -11.76 -2.17 -2.35
N LEU A 191 -11.86 -1.91 -1.05
CA LEU A 191 -12.97 -1.16 -0.47
C LEU A 191 -13.07 0.27 -0.99
N ALA A 192 -11.94 0.88 -1.32
CA ALA A 192 -11.92 2.19 -1.97
C ALA A 192 -12.50 2.16 -3.40
N ILE A 193 -12.38 1.05 -4.14
CA ILE A 193 -13.08 0.88 -5.42
C ILE A 193 -14.60 0.86 -5.17
N ALA A 194 -15.05 0.08 -4.18
CA ALA A 194 -16.47 0.00 -3.82
C ALA A 194 -17.04 1.37 -3.41
N THR A 195 -16.33 2.14 -2.59
CA THR A 195 -16.77 3.49 -2.21
C THR A 195 -16.79 4.44 -3.40
N GLY A 196 -15.85 4.31 -4.32
CA GLY A 196 -15.85 5.05 -5.59
C GLY A 196 -17.09 4.75 -6.44
N VAL A 197 -17.52 3.48 -6.49
CA VAL A 197 -18.78 3.09 -7.17
C VAL A 197 -19.98 3.74 -6.49
N VAL A 198 -20.10 3.65 -5.17
CA VAL A 198 -21.21 4.25 -4.40
C VAL A 198 -21.28 5.77 -4.61
N ASP A 199 -20.13 6.45 -4.57
CA ASP A 199 -20.06 7.89 -4.80
C ASP A 199 -20.43 8.26 -6.24
N GLY A 200 -19.93 7.50 -7.23
CA GLY A 200 -20.21 7.73 -8.64
C GLY A 200 -21.64 7.48 -9.05
N LEU A 201 -22.36 6.59 -8.35
CA LEU A 201 -23.78 6.37 -8.51
C LEU A 201 -24.65 7.37 -7.73
N GLY A 202 -24.06 8.29 -6.97
CA GLY A 202 -24.79 9.31 -6.22
C GLY A 202 -25.60 8.77 -5.03
N LEU A 203 -25.19 7.66 -4.41
CA LEU A 203 -25.95 7.00 -3.33
C LEU A 203 -25.82 7.68 -1.96
N GLY A 204 -25.02 8.74 -1.88
CA GLY A 204 -24.93 9.61 -0.72
C GLY A 204 -23.95 9.15 0.37
N LEU A 205 -23.81 10.01 1.38
CA LEU A 205 -22.83 9.83 2.46
C LEU A 205 -23.16 8.70 3.42
N ASN A 206 -24.45 8.42 3.65
CA ASN A 206 -24.86 7.31 4.50
C ASN A 206 -24.43 5.96 3.93
N ALA A 207 -24.62 5.75 2.63
CA ALA A 207 -24.18 4.52 1.94
C ALA A 207 -22.66 4.36 2.00
N ARG A 208 -21.91 5.45 1.78
CA ARG A 208 -20.45 5.44 1.90
C ARG A 208 -19.98 5.10 3.32
N ALA A 209 -20.59 5.73 4.35
CA ALA A 209 -20.26 5.44 5.74
C ALA A 209 -20.54 3.98 6.12
N ALA A 210 -21.71 3.45 5.75
CA ALA A 210 -22.06 2.06 5.96
C ALA A 210 -21.07 1.11 5.28
N LEU A 211 -20.69 1.39 4.03
CA LEU A 211 -19.74 0.58 3.28
C LEU A 211 -18.35 0.58 3.92
N ILE A 212 -17.85 1.72 4.40
CA ILE A 212 -16.56 1.82 5.09
C ILE A 212 -16.60 0.99 6.38
N THR A 213 -17.66 1.12 7.19
CA THR A 213 -17.82 0.37 8.45
C THR A 213 -17.88 -1.13 8.20
N ARG A 214 -18.69 -1.57 7.24
CA ARG A 214 -18.80 -3.00 6.89
C ARG A 214 -17.51 -3.52 6.24
N GLY A 215 -16.83 -2.70 5.46
CA GLY A 215 -15.52 -3.02 4.90
C GLY A 215 -14.47 -3.22 5.97
N LEU A 216 -14.46 -2.41 7.04
CA LEU A 216 -13.57 -2.60 8.17
C LEU A 216 -13.84 -3.95 8.88
N ALA A 217 -15.10 -4.35 8.98
CA ALA A 217 -15.47 -5.67 9.52
C ALA A 217 -14.92 -6.82 8.63
N GLU A 218 -14.95 -6.68 7.30
CA GLU A 218 -14.34 -7.65 6.38
C GLU A 218 -12.81 -7.72 6.57
N ILE A 219 -12.13 -6.57 6.66
CA ILE A 219 -10.69 -6.50 6.97
C ILE A 219 -10.40 -7.25 8.27
N SER A 220 -11.17 -6.98 9.32
CA SER A 220 -10.96 -7.57 10.65
C SER A 220 -11.16 -9.07 10.64
N ARG A 221 -12.20 -9.59 9.97
CA ARG A 221 -12.44 -11.03 9.85
C ARG A 221 -11.29 -11.74 9.14
N LEU A 222 -10.93 -11.28 7.95
CA LEU A 222 -9.82 -11.88 7.21
C LEU A 222 -8.52 -11.76 7.99
N GLY A 223 -8.21 -10.59 8.49
CA GLY A 223 -6.95 -10.34 9.16
C GLY A 223 -6.79 -11.15 10.45
N THR A 224 -7.86 -11.31 11.24
CA THR A 224 -7.83 -12.14 12.45
C THR A 224 -7.68 -13.62 12.10
N ALA A 225 -8.36 -14.09 11.04
CA ALA A 225 -8.20 -15.48 10.56
C ALA A 225 -6.76 -15.77 10.09
N LEU A 226 -6.04 -14.77 9.60
CA LEU A 226 -4.64 -14.89 9.22
C LEU A 226 -3.65 -14.70 10.39
N GLY A 227 -4.14 -14.44 11.60
CA GLY A 227 -3.32 -14.26 12.80
C GLY A 227 -2.98 -12.82 13.17
N GLY A 228 -3.59 -11.83 12.50
CA GLY A 228 -3.52 -10.43 12.90
C GLY A 228 -4.42 -10.12 14.11
N ARG A 229 -4.18 -9.00 14.78
CA ARG A 229 -4.93 -8.59 15.98
C ARG A 229 -6.02 -7.58 15.63
N ALA A 230 -7.21 -7.73 16.22
CA ALA A 230 -8.36 -6.86 16.00
C ALA A 230 -8.05 -5.38 16.28
N GLU A 231 -7.26 -5.09 17.30
CA GLU A 231 -6.85 -3.74 17.67
C GLU A 231 -6.04 -3.05 16.57
N THR A 232 -5.25 -3.81 15.80
CA THR A 232 -4.45 -3.27 14.69
C THR A 232 -5.36 -2.76 13.57
N PHE A 233 -6.49 -3.42 13.31
CA PHE A 233 -7.43 -3.00 12.29
C PHE A 233 -8.23 -1.74 12.69
N MET A 234 -8.39 -1.49 13.98
CA MET A 234 -8.98 -0.25 14.50
C MET A 234 -7.99 0.94 14.53
N GLY A 235 -6.72 0.66 14.25
CA GLY A 235 -5.63 1.65 14.25
C GLY A 235 -5.38 2.31 12.87
N LEU A 236 -4.16 2.87 12.75
CA LEU A 236 -3.75 3.64 11.57
C LEU A 236 -3.74 2.82 10.28
N THR A 237 -3.28 1.58 10.34
CA THR A 237 -3.11 0.73 9.14
C THR A 237 -4.41 0.06 8.68
N GLY A 238 -5.40 -0.04 9.55
CA GLY A 238 -6.76 -0.48 9.23
C GLY A 238 -7.68 0.71 8.99
N MET A 239 -8.40 1.15 10.03
CA MET A 239 -9.41 2.21 9.96
C MET A 239 -8.85 3.52 9.38
N GLY A 240 -7.69 3.99 9.86
CA GLY A 240 -7.13 5.27 9.42
C GLY A 240 -6.84 5.30 7.92
N ASP A 241 -6.14 4.29 7.41
CA ASP A 241 -5.79 4.20 5.99
C ASP A 241 -7.00 3.84 5.11
N LEU A 242 -7.97 3.11 5.65
CA LEU A 242 -9.25 2.84 4.98
C LEU A 242 -10.05 4.13 4.77
N ILE A 243 -10.27 4.93 5.83
CA ILE A 243 -11.00 6.19 5.74
C ILE A 243 -10.34 7.11 4.72
N LEU A 244 -9.02 7.34 4.84
CA LEU A 244 -8.29 8.18 3.90
C LEU A 244 -8.47 7.72 2.45
N THR A 245 -8.32 6.41 2.20
CA THR A 245 -8.35 5.87 0.84
C THR A 245 -9.76 5.86 0.24
N CYS A 246 -10.79 5.68 1.07
CA CYS A 246 -12.19 5.66 0.66
C CYS A 246 -12.81 7.05 0.48
N THR A 247 -12.24 8.10 1.09
CA THR A 247 -12.80 9.45 1.06
C THR A 247 -11.95 10.47 0.29
N GLY A 248 -10.64 10.21 0.18
CA GLY A 248 -9.71 11.16 -0.43
C GLY A 248 -9.75 11.15 -1.96
N ASP A 249 -9.70 12.32 -2.57
CA ASP A 249 -9.71 12.50 -4.04
C ASP A 249 -8.40 12.05 -4.71
N LEU A 250 -7.32 11.96 -3.95
CA LEU A 250 -6.04 11.44 -4.41
C LEU A 250 -6.01 9.90 -4.51
N SER A 251 -7.05 9.21 -4.00
CA SER A 251 -7.15 7.75 -4.05
C SER A 251 -7.39 7.25 -5.46
N ARG A 252 -6.38 6.61 -6.06
CA ARG A 252 -6.49 5.97 -7.37
C ARG A 252 -7.55 4.87 -7.39
N ASN A 253 -7.65 4.09 -6.32
CA ASN A 253 -8.65 3.02 -6.22
C ASN A 253 -10.08 3.59 -6.18
N ARG A 254 -10.33 4.67 -5.42
CA ARG A 254 -11.62 5.35 -5.45
C ARG A 254 -11.95 5.90 -6.83
N ARG A 255 -10.94 6.46 -7.53
CA ARG A 255 -11.10 6.94 -8.92
C ARG A 255 -11.42 5.82 -9.91
N VAL A 256 -10.93 4.59 -9.69
CA VAL A 256 -11.38 3.41 -10.47
C VAL A 256 -12.89 3.23 -10.30
N GLY A 257 -13.39 3.18 -9.07
CA GLY A 257 -14.83 3.03 -8.81
C GLY A 257 -15.69 4.13 -9.43
N LEU A 258 -15.26 5.40 -9.31
CA LEU A 258 -15.93 6.54 -9.95
C LEU A 258 -15.99 6.39 -11.48
N GLY A 259 -14.91 5.96 -12.11
CA GLY A 259 -14.85 5.74 -13.55
C GLY A 259 -15.79 4.62 -14.02
N LEU A 260 -15.83 3.50 -13.29
CA LEU A 260 -16.74 2.38 -13.57
C LEU A 260 -18.20 2.79 -13.43
N ALA A 261 -18.54 3.54 -12.37
CA ALA A 261 -19.89 4.07 -12.16
C ALA A 261 -20.32 5.05 -13.27
N ALA A 262 -19.38 5.77 -13.87
CA ALA A 262 -19.61 6.62 -15.03
C ALA A 262 -19.72 5.83 -16.36
N GLY A 263 -19.76 4.49 -16.32
CA GLY A 263 -19.91 3.63 -17.50
C GLY A 263 -18.63 3.42 -18.31
N LYS A 264 -17.44 3.82 -17.79
CA LYS A 264 -16.18 3.54 -18.46
C LYS A 264 -15.77 2.09 -18.28
N SER A 265 -15.12 1.49 -19.29
CA SER A 265 -14.47 0.19 -19.12
C SER A 265 -13.28 0.28 -18.15
N LEU A 266 -12.96 -0.84 -17.48
CA LEU A 266 -11.79 -0.92 -16.59
C LEU A 266 -10.51 -0.49 -17.33
N GLN A 267 -10.31 -0.98 -18.55
CA GLN A 267 -9.13 -0.64 -19.37
C GLN A 267 -9.00 0.88 -19.56
N ARG A 268 -10.10 1.54 -19.95
CA ARG A 268 -10.12 3.00 -20.15
C ARG A 268 -9.78 3.76 -18.85
N VAL A 269 -10.31 3.31 -17.71
CA VAL A 269 -10.01 3.94 -16.42
C VAL A 269 -8.54 3.78 -16.06
N VAL A 270 -7.97 2.59 -16.28
CA VAL A 270 -6.55 2.31 -16.02
C VAL A 270 -5.65 3.17 -16.91
N ASP A 271 -5.98 3.31 -18.19
CA ASP A 271 -5.24 4.14 -19.14
C ASP A 271 -5.26 5.62 -18.73
N GLU A 272 -6.43 6.14 -18.33
CA GLU A 272 -6.59 7.52 -17.85
C GLU A 272 -5.82 7.79 -16.52
N LEU A 273 -5.65 6.75 -15.67
CA LEU A 273 -4.89 6.85 -14.42
C LEU A 273 -3.37 6.74 -14.64
N GLY A 274 -2.92 6.26 -15.80
CA GLY A 274 -1.53 6.05 -16.16
C GLY A 274 -0.85 4.85 -15.49
N HIS A 275 -1.41 4.35 -14.39
CA HIS A 275 -0.88 3.20 -13.66
C HIS A 275 -2.02 2.37 -13.07
N VAL A 276 -1.87 1.05 -13.02
CA VAL A 276 -2.86 0.16 -12.41
C VAL A 276 -2.97 0.44 -10.90
N ALA A 277 -4.19 0.56 -10.41
CA ALA A 277 -4.47 0.69 -8.99
C ALA A 277 -4.28 -0.66 -8.28
N GLU A 278 -3.66 -0.66 -7.09
CA GLU A 278 -3.33 -1.91 -6.36
C GLU A 278 -4.57 -2.74 -6.02
N GLY A 279 -5.73 -2.11 -5.75
CA GLY A 279 -6.99 -2.81 -5.50
C GLY A 279 -7.45 -3.67 -6.66
N VAL A 280 -7.24 -3.20 -7.91
CA VAL A 280 -7.56 -3.98 -9.12
C VAL A 280 -6.71 -5.24 -9.22
N ARG A 281 -5.42 -5.13 -8.88
CA ARG A 281 -4.48 -6.26 -8.94
C ARG A 281 -4.71 -7.28 -7.84
N CYS A 282 -5.00 -6.84 -6.61
CA CYS A 282 -5.04 -7.75 -5.47
C CYS A 282 -6.43 -8.34 -5.19
N VAL A 283 -7.53 -7.84 -5.81
CA VAL A 283 -8.88 -8.28 -5.45
C VAL A 283 -9.10 -9.78 -5.67
N GLN A 284 -8.60 -10.35 -6.76
CA GLN A 284 -8.72 -11.79 -7.02
C GLN A 284 -7.93 -12.62 -6.00
N ALA A 285 -6.73 -12.18 -5.65
CA ALA A 285 -5.91 -12.84 -4.64
C ALA A 285 -6.57 -12.80 -3.24
N VAL A 286 -7.14 -11.65 -2.86
CA VAL A 286 -7.89 -11.51 -1.59
C VAL A 286 -9.13 -12.39 -1.60
N ARG A 287 -9.91 -12.43 -2.70
CA ARG A 287 -11.07 -13.29 -2.88
C ARG A 287 -10.71 -14.77 -2.74
N GLN A 288 -9.66 -15.22 -3.41
CA GLN A 288 -9.18 -16.60 -3.33
C GLN A 288 -8.75 -16.96 -1.91
N LEU A 289 -7.99 -16.09 -1.25
CA LEU A 289 -7.55 -16.30 0.12
C LEU A 289 -8.73 -16.36 1.09
N ALA A 290 -9.70 -15.47 0.97
CA ALA A 290 -10.91 -15.46 1.78
C ALA A 290 -11.72 -16.76 1.61
N HIS A 291 -11.92 -17.23 0.36
CA HIS A 291 -12.60 -18.49 0.08
C HIS A 291 -11.84 -19.70 0.66
N ALA A 292 -10.52 -19.74 0.52
CA ALA A 292 -9.68 -20.80 1.08
C ALA A 292 -9.77 -20.87 2.62
N GLN A 293 -9.95 -19.71 3.27
CA GLN A 293 -10.13 -19.57 4.72
C GLN A 293 -11.59 -19.64 5.17
N GLN A 294 -12.54 -19.83 4.24
CA GLN A 294 -13.99 -19.80 4.50
C GLN A 294 -14.49 -18.50 5.15
N ILE A 295 -13.89 -17.38 4.80
CA ILE A 295 -14.23 -16.06 5.31
C ILE A 295 -15.20 -15.34 4.36
N ASP A 296 -16.36 -14.92 4.89
CA ASP A 296 -17.36 -14.15 4.14
C ASP A 296 -16.88 -12.70 3.94
N MET A 297 -16.60 -12.33 2.69
CA MET A 297 -16.17 -10.99 2.30
C MET A 297 -17.04 -10.44 1.16
N PRO A 298 -18.31 -10.15 1.42
CA PRO A 298 -19.29 -9.77 0.37
C PRO A 298 -18.91 -8.52 -0.43
N ILE A 299 -18.26 -7.52 0.18
CA ILE A 299 -17.86 -6.31 -0.54
C ILE A 299 -16.70 -6.62 -1.48
N VAL A 300 -15.71 -7.39 -1.02
CA VAL A 300 -14.60 -7.86 -1.86
C VAL A 300 -15.12 -8.68 -3.04
N ASP A 301 -16.04 -9.62 -2.80
CA ASP A 301 -16.65 -10.43 -3.85
C ASP A 301 -17.43 -9.58 -4.85
N ALA A 302 -18.20 -8.61 -4.38
CA ALA A 302 -18.95 -7.72 -5.24
C ALA A 302 -18.05 -6.85 -6.12
N VAL A 303 -16.93 -6.34 -5.58
CA VAL A 303 -15.93 -5.60 -6.37
C VAL A 303 -15.27 -6.52 -7.41
N ALA A 304 -14.90 -7.76 -7.04
CA ALA A 304 -14.31 -8.73 -7.97
C ALA A 304 -15.25 -9.02 -9.15
N ARG A 305 -16.56 -9.18 -8.90
CA ARG A 305 -17.56 -9.39 -9.96
C ARG A 305 -17.67 -8.20 -10.91
N VAL A 306 -17.65 -6.96 -10.38
CA VAL A 306 -17.68 -5.78 -11.26
C VAL A 306 -16.43 -5.67 -12.12
N LEU A 307 -15.27 -6.01 -11.56
CA LEU A 307 -14.00 -5.88 -12.30
C LEU A 307 -13.77 -6.98 -13.32
N PHE A 308 -14.23 -8.22 -13.05
CA PHE A 308 -13.81 -9.39 -13.81
C PHE A 308 -14.93 -10.34 -14.26
N ASP A 309 -16.09 -10.34 -13.57
CA ASP A 309 -17.14 -11.33 -13.85
C ASP A 309 -18.34 -10.69 -14.60
N GLY A 310 -18.24 -9.42 -15.00
CA GLY A 310 -19.22 -8.74 -15.86
C GLY A 310 -20.40 -8.10 -15.14
N ASP A 311 -20.42 -8.08 -13.82
CA ASP A 311 -21.45 -7.33 -13.05
C ASP A 311 -21.33 -5.83 -13.32
N THR A 312 -22.48 -5.16 -13.39
CA THR A 312 -22.52 -3.69 -13.43
C THR A 312 -22.36 -3.09 -12.03
N PRO A 313 -21.90 -1.82 -11.92
CA PRO A 313 -21.90 -1.10 -10.65
C PRO A 313 -23.25 -1.11 -9.92
N GLN A 314 -24.36 -1.04 -10.66
CA GLN A 314 -25.72 -1.09 -10.11
C GLN A 314 -26.04 -2.48 -9.53
N GLN A 315 -25.66 -3.56 -10.23
CA GLN A 315 -25.84 -4.93 -9.74
C GLN A 315 -25.02 -5.17 -8.47
N MET A 316 -23.79 -4.63 -8.36
CA MET A 316 -23.01 -4.67 -7.13
C MET A 316 -23.80 -4.16 -5.93
N VAL A 317 -24.39 -2.97 -6.08
CA VAL A 317 -25.18 -2.35 -4.99
C VAL A 317 -26.42 -3.18 -4.67
N GLN A 318 -27.15 -3.65 -5.69
CA GLN A 318 -28.34 -4.51 -5.49
C GLN A 318 -27.99 -5.80 -4.75
N HIS A 319 -26.91 -6.47 -5.10
CA HIS A 319 -26.46 -7.70 -4.42
C HIS A 319 -26.09 -7.45 -2.96
N LEU A 320 -25.44 -6.32 -2.65
CA LEU A 320 -25.10 -5.98 -1.26
C LEU A 320 -26.35 -5.65 -0.44
N LEU A 321 -27.33 -4.96 -1.03
CA LEU A 321 -28.58 -4.60 -0.35
C LEU A 321 -29.55 -5.79 -0.19
N ALA A 322 -29.49 -6.78 -1.07
CA ALA A 322 -30.35 -7.97 -1.01
C ALA A 322 -29.91 -9.02 0.03
N ARG A 323 -28.80 -8.80 0.73
CA ARG A 323 -28.33 -9.72 1.79
C ARG A 323 -29.29 -9.69 2.96
N GLU A 324 -29.49 -10.86 3.58
CA GLU A 324 -30.31 -10.98 4.79
C GLU A 324 -29.77 -10.12 5.94
N ALA A 325 -30.69 -9.68 6.80
CA ALA A 325 -30.31 -8.96 8.01
C ALA A 325 -29.45 -9.86 8.91
N ARG A 326 -28.40 -9.28 9.49
CA ARG A 326 -27.48 -9.96 10.41
C ARG A 326 -27.26 -9.10 11.65
N ASP A 327 -26.82 -9.73 12.71
CA ASP A 327 -26.29 -8.99 13.85
C ASP A 327 -25.08 -8.15 13.42
N GLU A 328 -24.92 -6.96 13.99
CA GLU A 328 -23.87 -6.02 13.61
C GLU A 328 -22.46 -6.62 13.81
N ASN A 329 -22.30 -7.46 14.81
CA ASN A 329 -21.02 -8.07 15.20
C ASN A 329 -20.86 -9.52 14.69
N ALA A 330 -21.74 -9.99 13.79
CA ALA A 330 -21.69 -11.35 13.24
C ALA A 330 -20.69 -11.47 12.05
#